data_ec50ec13c7563fd2b22db3b111b7dd7d
#
_entry.id   ec50ec13c7563fd2b22db3b111b7dd7d
#
_cell.length_a   1.000
_cell.length_b   1.000
_cell.length_c   1.000
_cell.angle_alpha   90.00
_cell.angle_beta   90.00
_cell.angle_gamma   90.00
#
_symmetry.space_group_name_H-M   'P 1'
#
loop_
_entity.id
_entity.type
_entity.pdbx_description
1 polymer ?
#
loop_
_entity_poly.entity_id
_entity_poly.type
_entity_poly.pdbx_seq_one_letter_code
_entity_poly.pdbx_strand_id
1 'polypeptide(L)'
;MSTEGKFQSVNINDIKKFSPDARVNLPLLLSKDLITRINCYEPGQVTPTHVHPDDDEVILCVEGRGAVTFPDRESVPMVPGSLVNVPAGLVHGLQSAPDSRMVLVYTARANYTSIRSNPKPGVPGVRLPGEAPG
;
A
#
# COMPACT_ATOMS: atom_id res chain seq x y z
N MET A 1 6.48 -4.96 -17.71
CA MET A 1 7.67 -4.66 -18.52
C MET A 1 8.68 -3.92 -17.66
N SER A 2 9.91 -4.32 -17.72
CA SER A 2 10.96 -3.64 -16.97
C SER A 2 11.37 -2.34 -17.65
N THR A 3 11.53 -1.28 -16.84
CA THR A 3 12.07 0.01 -17.26
C THR A 3 13.47 0.22 -16.70
N GLU A 4 14.12 -0.90 -16.33
CA GLU A 4 15.45 -0.89 -15.76
C GLU A 4 16.42 -0.11 -16.63
N GLY A 5 17.23 0.74 -16.01
CA GLY A 5 18.22 1.57 -16.69
C GLY A 5 17.66 2.76 -17.43
N LYS A 6 16.35 3.00 -17.38
CA LYS A 6 15.72 4.12 -18.10
C LYS A 6 15.18 5.14 -17.09
N PHE A 7 15.33 6.42 -17.46
CA PHE A 7 14.67 7.48 -16.72
C PHE A 7 13.16 7.35 -16.87
N GLN A 8 12.41 7.56 -15.79
CA GLN A 8 10.95 7.54 -15.78
C GLN A 8 10.42 8.75 -15.04
N SER A 9 9.30 9.27 -15.48
CA SER A 9 8.64 10.39 -14.82
C SER A 9 7.14 10.24 -14.98
N VAL A 10 6.40 10.36 -13.89
CA VAL A 10 4.94 10.36 -13.90
C VAL A 10 4.43 11.48 -12.99
N ASN A 11 3.24 11.96 -13.29
CA ASN A 11 2.51 12.83 -12.40
C ASN A 11 1.35 12.01 -11.80
N ILE A 12 1.31 11.90 -10.48
CA ILE A 12 0.30 11.08 -9.81
C ILE A 12 -1.13 11.56 -10.10
N ASN A 13 -1.31 12.84 -10.38
CA ASN A 13 -2.64 13.38 -10.71
C ASN A 13 -3.16 12.88 -12.05
N ASP A 14 -2.27 12.41 -12.93
CA ASP A 14 -2.64 11.81 -14.21
C ASP A 14 -2.95 10.32 -14.09
N ILE A 15 -2.52 9.70 -12.99
CA ILE A 15 -2.61 8.25 -12.79
C ILE A 15 -3.70 7.88 -11.80
N LYS A 16 -3.89 8.67 -10.73
CA LYS A 16 -4.81 8.33 -9.65
C LYS A 16 -6.21 8.04 -10.17
N LYS A 17 -6.82 7.01 -9.60
CA LYS A 17 -8.12 6.52 -10.03
C LYS A 17 -8.81 5.86 -8.84
N PHE A 18 -10.10 6.06 -8.73
CA PHE A 18 -10.90 5.47 -7.64
C PHE A 18 -11.95 4.51 -8.20
N SER A 19 -12.31 3.53 -7.39
CA SER A 19 -13.36 2.58 -7.72
C SER A 19 -14.28 2.37 -6.51
N PRO A 20 -15.60 2.31 -6.69
CA PRO A 20 -16.51 2.02 -5.58
C PRO A 20 -16.40 0.59 -5.07
N ASP A 21 -15.81 -0.31 -5.86
CA ASP A 21 -15.76 -1.73 -5.51
C ASP A 21 -14.62 -2.08 -4.57
N ALA A 22 -13.47 -1.43 -4.72
CA ALA A 22 -12.29 -1.68 -3.91
C ALA A 22 -11.25 -0.60 -4.15
N ARG A 23 -10.26 -0.49 -3.25
CA ARG A 23 -9.13 0.39 -3.49
C ARG A 23 -8.48 0.07 -4.83
N VAL A 24 -7.95 1.08 -5.47
CA VAL A 24 -7.21 0.92 -6.72
C VAL A 24 -5.71 0.94 -6.40
N ASN A 25 -4.99 -0.05 -6.92
CA ASN A 25 -3.52 -0.14 -6.78
C ASN A 25 -2.92 -0.19 -8.18
N LEU A 26 -2.06 0.78 -8.48
CA LEU A 26 -1.45 0.90 -9.81
C LEU A 26 0.06 1.10 -9.69
N PRO A 27 0.85 0.58 -10.64
CA PRO A 27 2.28 0.87 -10.69
C PRO A 27 2.52 2.30 -11.14
N LEU A 28 3.54 2.93 -10.60
CA LEU A 28 3.99 4.26 -11.01
C LEU A 28 5.37 4.20 -11.66
N LEU A 29 6.34 3.65 -10.93
CA LEU A 29 7.73 3.58 -11.36
C LEU A 29 8.27 2.18 -11.07
N LEU A 30 9.08 1.65 -11.98
CA LEU A 30 9.71 0.35 -11.80
C LEU A 30 11.15 0.40 -12.26
N SER A 31 12.07 0.09 -11.35
CA SER A 31 13.48 -0.06 -11.68
C SER A 31 13.96 -1.47 -11.32
N LYS A 32 15.26 -1.69 -11.47
CA LYS A 32 15.87 -2.96 -11.10
C LYS A 32 15.60 -3.33 -9.63
N ASP A 33 15.76 -2.36 -8.73
CA ASP A 33 15.73 -2.62 -7.30
C ASP A 33 14.48 -2.11 -6.58
N LEU A 34 13.77 -1.15 -7.18
CA LEU A 34 12.67 -0.47 -6.51
C LEU A 34 11.40 -0.48 -7.36
N ILE A 35 10.27 -0.54 -6.67
CA ILE A 35 8.96 -0.29 -7.27
C ILE A 35 8.24 0.77 -6.45
N THR A 36 7.61 1.71 -7.15
CA THR A 36 6.73 2.71 -6.54
C THR A 36 5.33 2.51 -7.09
N ARG A 37 4.34 2.45 -6.19
CA ARG A 37 2.95 2.22 -6.54
C ARG A 37 2.07 3.27 -5.88
N ILE A 38 0.84 3.40 -6.37
CA ILE A 38 -0.17 4.28 -5.80
C ILE A 38 -1.36 3.43 -5.32
N ASN A 39 -1.86 3.75 -4.13
CA ASN A 39 -3.13 3.25 -3.63
C ASN A 39 -4.12 4.39 -3.56
N CYS A 40 -5.29 4.22 -4.17
CA CYS A 40 -6.36 5.20 -4.13
C CYS A 40 -7.58 4.56 -3.46
N TYR A 41 -8.06 5.20 -2.40
CA TYR A 41 -9.15 4.69 -1.57
C TYR A 41 -10.35 5.62 -1.63
N GLU A 42 -11.52 5.07 -1.89
CA GLU A 42 -12.78 5.74 -1.59
C GLU A 42 -12.99 5.70 -0.06
N PRO A 43 -13.88 6.53 0.50
CA PRO A 43 -14.11 6.53 1.94
C PRO A 43 -14.35 5.13 2.51
N GLY A 44 -13.64 4.78 3.58
CA GLY A 44 -13.80 3.52 4.28
C GLY A 44 -13.16 2.30 3.64
N GLN A 45 -12.56 2.43 2.49
CA GLN A 45 -11.88 1.28 1.85
C GLN A 45 -10.59 0.95 2.57
N VAL A 46 -10.18 -0.32 2.46
CA VAL A 46 -9.06 -0.86 3.24
C VAL A 46 -8.08 -1.62 2.36
N THR A 47 -6.84 -1.65 2.79
CA THR A 47 -5.90 -2.71 2.48
C THR A 47 -5.85 -3.60 3.71
N PRO A 48 -6.28 -4.86 3.61
CA PRO A 48 -6.32 -5.76 4.76
C PRO A 48 -4.96 -5.92 5.42
N THR A 49 -4.96 -6.27 6.70
CA THR A 49 -3.71 -6.53 7.42
C THR A 49 -2.90 -7.60 6.73
N HIS A 50 -1.62 -7.30 6.59
CA HIS A 50 -0.66 -8.14 5.89
C HIS A 50 0.73 -7.87 6.43
N VAL A 51 1.72 -8.61 5.95
CA VAL A 51 3.10 -8.46 6.34
C VAL A 51 4.00 -8.63 5.12
N HIS A 52 5.07 -7.84 5.08
CA HIS A 52 6.18 -8.01 4.14
C HIS A 52 7.32 -8.62 4.93
N PRO A 53 7.56 -9.94 4.82
CA PRO A 53 8.49 -10.62 5.73
C PRO A 53 9.93 -10.14 5.61
N ASP A 54 10.35 -9.74 4.42
CA ASP A 54 11.75 -9.45 4.14
C ASP A 54 12.02 -8.01 3.68
N ASP A 55 10.99 -7.16 3.64
CA ASP A 55 11.11 -5.86 2.98
C ASP A 55 10.53 -4.73 3.82
N ASP A 56 11.25 -3.63 3.86
CA ASP A 56 10.73 -2.38 4.37
C ASP A 56 9.87 -1.72 3.31
N GLU A 57 8.93 -0.89 3.76
CA GLU A 57 8.06 -0.14 2.87
C GLU A 57 7.96 1.30 3.37
N VAL A 58 8.18 2.26 2.48
CA VAL A 58 8.00 3.69 2.77
C VAL A 58 6.70 4.15 2.15
N ILE A 59 5.83 4.76 2.94
CA ILE A 59 4.50 5.20 2.50
C ILE A 59 4.33 6.69 2.76
N LEU A 60 3.90 7.41 1.73
CA LEU A 60 3.60 8.84 1.79
C LEU A 60 2.12 9.06 1.49
N CYS A 61 1.42 9.74 2.38
CA CYS A 61 0.06 10.20 2.10
C CYS A 61 0.13 11.51 1.32
N VAL A 62 -0.54 11.56 0.17
CA VAL A 62 -0.50 12.74 -0.70
C VAL A 62 -1.85 13.46 -0.78
N GLU A 63 -2.95 12.77 -0.43
CA GLU A 63 -4.30 13.35 -0.52
C GLU A 63 -5.22 12.67 0.47
N GLY A 64 -6.16 13.43 1.03
CA GLY A 64 -7.18 12.90 1.92
C GLY A 64 -6.62 12.46 3.27
N ARG A 65 -7.31 11.53 3.93
CA ARG A 65 -6.87 11.07 5.25
C ARG A 65 -7.36 9.66 5.56
N GLY A 66 -6.64 9.03 6.46
CA GLY A 66 -6.94 7.69 6.95
C GLY A 66 -5.93 7.29 8.01
N ALA A 67 -5.55 6.03 8.02
CA ALA A 67 -4.62 5.52 9.03
C ALA A 67 -3.88 4.28 8.56
N VAL A 68 -2.70 4.08 9.13
CA VAL A 68 -2.05 2.76 9.16
C VAL A 68 -2.63 2.04 10.37
N THR A 69 -3.11 0.83 10.17
CA THR A 69 -3.76 0.04 11.21
C THR A 69 -2.88 -1.14 11.61
N PHE A 70 -3.03 -1.55 12.85
CA PHE A 70 -2.25 -2.67 13.42
C PHE A 70 -3.18 -3.56 14.23
N PRO A 71 -2.93 -4.87 14.28
CA PRO A 71 -3.77 -5.77 15.07
C PRO A 71 -3.51 -5.65 16.58
N ASP A 72 -2.37 -5.11 17.00
CA ASP A 72 -1.92 -5.16 18.39
C ASP A 72 -1.59 -3.80 18.99
N ARG A 73 -1.88 -2.71 18.30
CA ARG A 73 -1.61 -1.35 18.78
C ARG A 73 -2.54 -0.35 18.09
N GLU A 74 -2.50 0.89 18.57
CA GLU A 74 -3.31 1.95 18.01
C GLU A 74 -2.91 2.28 16.57
N SER A 75 -3.91 2.69 15.80
CA SER A 75 -3.71 3.18 14.44
C SER A 75 -2.90 4.47 14.45
N VAL A 76 -2.15 4.69 13.39
CA VAL A 76 -1.39 5.92 13.17
C VAL A 76 -2.06 6.75 12.06
N PRO A 77 -2.49 7.99 12.35
CA PRO A 77 -3.17 8.81 11.36
C PRO A 77 -2.28 9.11 10.15
N MET A 78 -2.92 9.13 8.98
CA MET A 78 -2.29 9.54 7.73
C MET A 78 -3.05 10.73 7.18
N VAL A 79 -2.34 11.84 6.98
CA VAL A 79 -2.85 13.07 6.36
C VAL A 79 -1.84 13.50 5.30
N PRO A 80 -2.20 14.45 4.41
CA PRO A 80 -1.24 14.87 3.38
C PRO A 80 0.10 15.29 3.97
N GLY A 81 1.17 14.67 3.49
CA GLY A 81 2.52 14.86 4.01
C GLY A 81 2.96 13.83 5.05
N SER A 82 2.06 13.02 5.58
CA SER A 82 2.45 11.94 6.50
C SER A 82 3.33 10.93 5.78
N LEU A 83 4.48 10.66 6.36
CA LEU A 83 5.49 9.76 5.81
C LEU A 83 5.84 8.72 6.88
N VAL A 84 5.70 7.45 6.53
CA VAL A 84 6.00 6.36 7.46
C VAL A 84 6.93 5.34 6.82
N ASN A 85 7.71 4.66 7.65
CA ASN A 85 8.45 3.48 7.26
C ASN A 85 7.87 2.28 8.01
N VAL A 86 7.40 1.30 7.25
CA VAL A 86 6.93 0.03 7.80
C VAL A 86 8.07 -0.97 7.66
N PRO A 87 8.72 -1.36 8.76
CA PRO A 87 9.84 -2.29 8.68
C PRO A 87 9.39 -3.70 8.30
N ALA A 88 10.33 -4.46 7.74
CA ALA A 88 10.11 -5.87 7.45
C ALA A 88 9.55 -6.60 8.66
N GLY A 89 8.57 -7.45 8.46
CA GLY A 89 7.99 -8.28 9.51
C GLY A 89 6.90 -7.61 10.36
N LEU A 90 6.62 -6.33 10.14
CA LEU A 90 5.56 -5.64 10.89
C LEU A 90 4.20 -5.85 10.21
N VAL A 91 3.28 -6.49 10.94
CA VAL A 91 1.91 -6.70 10.47
C VAL A 91 1.15 -5.39 10.52
N HIS A 92 0.57 -4.99 9.40
CA HIS A 92 -0.13 -3.71 9.28
C HIS A 92 -1.20 -3.75 8.20
N GLY A 93 -2.09 -2.78 8.24
CA GLY A 93 -3.06 -2.52 7.19
C GLY A 93 -3.18 -1.04 6.95
N LEU A 94 -4.05 -0.67 6.03
CA LEU A 94 -4.32 0.72 5.69
C LEU A 94 -5.82 0.90 5.54
N GLN A 95 -6.33 2.04 5.94
CA GLN A 95 -7.76 2.32 5.87
C GLN A 95 -7.99 3.81 5.66
N SER A 96 -8.80 4.17 4.69
CA SER A 96 -9.25 5.55 4.54
C SER A 96 -10.30 5.88 5.59
N ALA A 97 -10.41 7.16 5.94
CA ALA A 97 -11.43 7.62 6.87
C ALA A 97 -12.83 7.37 6.28
N PRO A 98 -13.86 7.19 7.15
CA PRO A 98 -15.22 6.91 6.65
C PRO A 98 -15.81 8.03 5.80
N ASP A 99 -15.27 9.23 5.91
CA ASP A 99 -15.77 10.43 5.22
C ASP A 99 -14.73 11.07 4.30
N SER A 100 -13.67 10.37 3.94
CA SER A 100 -12.60 10.94 3.11
C SER A 100 -11.99 9.89 2.18
N ARG A 101 -11.69 10.31 0.96
CA ARG A 101 -10.76 9.58 0.10
C ARG A 101 -9.37 9.65 0.70
N MET A 102 -8.50 8.75 0.27
CA MET A 102 -7.09 8.78 0.65
C MET A 102 -6.26 8.30 -0.52
N VAL A 103 -5.17 9.00 -0.80
CA VAL A 103 -4.20 8.59 -1.82
C VAL A 103 -2.85 8.43 -1.15
N LEU A 104 -2.27 7.25 -1.31
CA LEU A 104 -0.96 6.90 -0.78
C LEU A 104 -0.04 6.51 -1.94
N VAL A 105 1.21 6.94 -1.84
CA VAL A 105 2.29 6.48 -2.71
C VAL A 105 3.27 5.70 -1.84
N TYR A 106 3.68 4.53 -2.28
CA TYR A 106 4.63 3.75 -1.51
C TYR A 106 5.73 3.17 -2.39
N THR A 107 6.89 2.97 -1.77
CA THR A 107 8.07 2.43 -2.43
C THR A 107 8.61 1.27 -1.61
N ALA A 108 8.95 0.18 -2.30
CA ALA A 108 9.54 -1.01 -1.71
C ALA A 108 10.50 -1.65 -2.72
N ARG A 109 11.15 -2.73 -2.30
CA ARG A 109 11.99 -3.51 -3.20
C ARG A 109 11.13 -4.09 -4.32
N ALA A 110 11.65 -4.10 -5.56
CA ALA A 110 10.89 -4.47 -6.75
C ALA A 110 10.23 -5.86 -6.66
N ASN A 111 10.88 -6.79 -5.97
CA ASN A 111 10.40 -8.18 -5.84
C ASN A 111 9.88 -8.49 -4.43
N TYR A 112 9.31 -7.49 -3.75
CA TYR A 112 8.80 -7.71 -2.41
C TYR A 112 7.64 -8.71 -2.41
N THR A 113 7.44 -9.36 -1.26
CA THR A 113 6.33 -10.28 -1.03
C THR A 113 5.37 -9.69 0.00
N SER A 114 4.11 -10.10 -0.09
CA SER A 114 3.08 -9.68 0.85
C SER A 114 2.27 -10.90 1.25
N ILE A 115 2.08 -11.10 2.55
CA ILE A 115 1.35 -12.23 3.11
C ILE A 115 0.22 -11.68 3.96
N ARG A 116 -1.01 -12.10 3.67
CA ARG A 116 -2.17 -11.70 4.48
C ARG A 116 -2.03 -12.30 5.87
N SER A 117 -2.12 -11.47 6.91
CA SER A 117 -1.87 -11.90 8.28
C SER A 117 -3.10 -12.49 8.97
N ASN A 118 -4.31 -12.19 8.49
CA ASN A 118 -5.54 -12.70 9.07
C ASN A 118 -6.25 -13.64 8.10
N PRO A 119 -5.67 -14.81 7.79
CA PRO A 119 -6.33 -15.79 6.95
C PRO A 119 -7.55 -16.35 7.69
N LYS A 120 -8.39 -17.08 6.96
CA LYS A 120 -9.46 -17.85 7.59
C LYS A 120 -8.87 -18.80 8.62
N PRO A 121 -9.60 -19.10 9.71
CA PRO A 121 -9.12 -20.03 10.74
C PRO A 121 -8.59 -21.33 10.11
N GLY A 122 -7.42 -21.77 10.58
CA GLY A 122 -6.77 -22.99 10.10
C GLY A 122 -5.96 -22.82 8.82
N VAL A 123 -5.96 -21.64 8.23
CA VAL A 123 -5.17 -21.36 7.03
C VAL A 123 -4.04 -20.42 7.39
N PRO A 124 -2.77 -20.79 7.17
CA PRO A 124 -1.64 -19.88 7.40
C PRO A 124 -1.76 -18.64 6.53
N GLY A 125 -1.16 -17.55 6.98
CA GLY A 125 -1.10 -16.34 6.18
C GLY A 125 -0.48 -16.62 4.81
N VAL A 126 -1.25 -16.43 3.76
CA VAL A 126 -0.84 -16.74 2.39
C VAL A 126 -1.26 -15.59 1.48
N ARG A 127 -0.38 -15.26 0.55
CA ARG A 127 -0.69 -14.30 -0.48
C ARG A 127 -1.79 -14.86 -1.37
N LEU A 128 -2.88 -14.12 -1.52
CA LEU A 128 -3.99 -14.56 -2.35
C LEU A 128 -3.73 -14.23 -3.82
N PRO A 129 -4.12 -15.13 -4.75
CA PRO A 129 -4.01 -14.85 -6.17
C PRO A 129 -4.76 -13.56 -6.53
N GLY A 130 -4.12 -12.71 -7.33
CA GLY A 130 -4.73 -11.46 -7.76
C GLY A 130 -4.77 -10.37 -6.70
N GLU A 131 -4.31 -10.64 -5.47
CA GLU A 131 -4.24 -9.64 -4.43
C GLU A 131 -3.09 -8.68 -4.70
N ALA A 132 -3.38 -7.38 -4.70
CA ALA A 132 -2.35 -6.38 -4.91
C ALA A 132 -1.41 -6.36 -3.72
N PRO A 133 -0.10 -6.28 -3.96
CA PRO A 133 0.87 -6.12 -2.89
C PRO A 133 0.67 -4.79 -2.18
N GLY A 134 1.02 -4.73 -0.94
CA GLY A 134 1.03 -3.51 -0.20
C GLY A 134 -0.13 -3.22 0.63
#